data_ea81c5f15c0cbe299c7dc970a1c02ff2
#
_entry.id   ea81c5f15c0cbe299c7dc970a1c02ff2
#
_cell.length_a   1.000
_cell.length_b   1.000
_cell.length_c   1.000
_cell.angle_alpha   90.00
_cell.angle_beta   90.00
_cell.angle_gamma   90.00
#
_symmetry.space_group_name_H-M   'P 1'
#
loop_
_entity.id
_entity.type
_entity.pdbx_description
1 polymer ?
#
loop_
_entity_poly.entity_id
_entity_poly.type
_entity_poly.pdbx_seq_one_letter_code
_entity_poly.pdbx_strand_id
1 'polypeptide(L)'
;MATVVERSDVPVMCVRVSDDLPGIRAAWERLESIVPLPGRRFFGAVEEGAAYLACAERKEGDDPDALGLESLVLPGGRYLRERLHGEPPGVYDQIAPAFQTLVEQAEVDETRASIEFYRRRDEIDLLLPIA
;
A
#
# COMPACT_ATOMS: atom_id res chain seq x y z
N MET A 1 9.30 -11.93 -11.45
CA MET A 1 10.56 -12.16 -10.70
C MET A 1 10.75 -11.05 -9.68
N ALA A 2 11.05 -11.41 -8.45
CA ALA A 2 11.23 -10.45 -7.37
C ALA A 2 12.61 -9.77 -7.45
N THR A 3 12.63 -8.49 -7.15
CA THR A 3 13.84 -7.65 -7.23
C THR A 3 13.98 -6.84 -5.96
N VAL A 4 15.21 -6.75 -5.44
CA VAL A 4 15.50 -5.88 -4.29
C VAL A 4 15.53 -4.43 -4.78
N VAL A 5 14.77 -3.57 -4.12
CA VAL A 5 14.72 -2.14 -4.42
C VAL A 5 14.92 -1.32 -3.15
N GLU A 6 15.47 -0.12 -3.32
CA GLU A 6 15.55 0.89 -2.26
C GLU A 6 14.48 1.93 -2.47
N ARG A 7 13.78 2.31 -1.40
CA ARG A 7 12.73 3.31 -1.48
C ARG A 7 12.98 4.42 -0.47
N SER A 8 12.50 5.60 -0.82
CA SER A 8 12.48 6.75 0.09
C SER A 8 11.22 6.74 0.93
N ASP A 9 11.23 7.45 2.04
CA ASP A 9 10.02 7.70 2.84
C ASP A 9 8.97 8.39 1.99
N VAL A 10 7.70 8.01 2.18
CA VAL A 10 6.57 8.63 1.50
C VAL A 10 5.56 9.09 2.54
N PRO A 11 5.37 10.41 2.70
CA PRO A 11 4.30 10.91 3.56
C PRO A 11 2.94 10.64 2.92
N VAL A 12 2.01 10.11 3.71
CA VAL A 12 0.69 9.70 3.23
C VAL A 12 -0.42 10.16 4.17
N MET A 13 -1.64 10.18 3.61
CA MET A 13 -2.89 10.37 4.36
C MET A 13 -3.68 9.07 4.22
N CYS A 14 -4.21 8.55 5.33
CA CYS A 14 -4.74 7.19 5.35
C CYS A 14 -6.10 7.07 6.00
N VAL A 15 -6.83 6.04 5.53
CA VAL A 15 -7.99 5.48 6.21
C VAL A 15 -7.55 4.12 6.77
N ARG A 16 -7.69 3.93 8.08
CA ARG A 16 -7.33 2.69 8.78
C ARG A 16 -8.58 1.86 9.01
N VAL A 17 -8.52 0.59 8.65
CA VAL A 17 -9.64 -0.36 8.81
C VAL A 17 -9.12 -1.72 9.26
N SER A 18 -10.04 -2.63 9.61
CA SER A 18 -9.72 -4.03 9.82
C SER A 18 -9.23 -4.65 8.51
N ASP A 19 -8.29 -5.60 8.61
CA ASP A 19 -7.76 -6.29 7.44
C ASP A 19 -8.72 -7.40 6.98
N ASP A 20 -9.84 -6.99 6.42
CA ASP A 20 -10.86 -7.86 5.82
C ASP A 20 -11.43 -7.19 4.56
N LEU A 21 -12.00 -7.97 3.65
CA LEU A 21 -12.47 -7.46 2.37
C LEU A 21 -13.49 -6.34 2.48
N PRO A 22 -14.54 -6.44 3.32
CA PRO A 22 -15.50 -5.33 3.46
C PRO A 22 -14.85 -4.05 3.99
N GLY A 23 -13.96 -4.17 4.97
CA GLY A 23 -13.24 -3.03 5.54
C GLY A 23 -12.33 -2.36 4.52
N ILE A 24 -11.58 -3.16 3.76
CA ILE A 24 -10.67 -2.66 2.72
C ILE A 24 -11.44 -1.92 1.64
N ARG A 25 -12.54 -2.46 1.16
CA ARG A 25 -13.38 -1.79 0.16
C ARG A 25 -13.93 -0.46 0.65
N ALA A 26 -14.45 -0.45 1.89
CA ALA A 26 -14.98 0.76 2.50
C ALA A 26 -13.90 1.82 2.67
N ALA A 27 -12.68 1.43 3.05
CA ALA A 27 -11.55 2.35 3.17
C ALA A 27 -11.21 3.03 1.84
N TRP A 28 -11.14 2.27 0.75
CA TRP A 28 -10.85 2.82 -0.58
C TRP A 28 -11.96 3.72 -1.08
N GLU A 29 -13.22 3.34 -0.90
CA GLU A 29 -14.37 4.17 -1.26
C GLU A 29 -14.32 5.51 -0.52
N ARG A 30 -14.04 5.48 0.78
CA ARG A 30 -13.93 6.69 1.58
C ARG A 30 -12.77 7.56 1.13
N LEU A 31 -11.59 6.99 0.94
CA LEU A 31 -10.40 7.73 0.53
C LEU A 31 -10.63 8.40 -0.83
N GLU A 32 -11.16 7.67 -1.80
CA GLU A 32 -11.44 8.17 -3.14
C GLU A 32 -12.51 9.26 -3.16
N SER A 33 -13.42 9.26 -2.20
CA SER A 33 -14.42 10.32 -2.07
C SER A 33 -13.85 11.64 -1.52
N ILE A 34 -12.70 11.58 -0.88
CA ILE A 34 -12.07 12.72 -0.20
C ILE A 34 -10.91 13.28 -1.02
N VAL A 35 -10.10 12.41 -1.61
CA VAL A 35 -8.84 12.77 -2.26
C VAL A 35 -8.95 12.58 -3.77
N PRO A 36 -8.63 13.62 -4.58
CA PRO A 36 -8.61 13.48 -6.04
C PRO A 36 -7.57 12.46 -6.49
N LEU A 37 -7.95 11.59 -7.44
CA LEU A 37 -7.07 10.53 -7.96
C LEU A 37 -5.93 11.03 -8.83
N PRO A 38 -6.13 11.97 -9.77
CA PRO A 38 -5.06 12.37 -10.69
C PRO A 38 -3.85 13.01 -9.98
N GLY A 39 -2.67 12.62 -10.42
CA GLY A 39 -1.42 13.22 -9.96
C GLY A 39 -0.94 12.76 -8.59
N ARG A 40 -1.53 11.74 -8.00
CA ARG A 40 -1.13 11.16 -6.70
C ARG A 40 -0.77 9.71 -6.83
N ARG A 41 0.17 9.28 -5.98
CA ARG A 41 0.44 7.86 -5.78
C ARG A 41 -0.49 7.33 -4.70
N PHE A 42 -0.96 6.10 -4.87
CA PHE A 42 -1.82 5.41 -3.91
C PHE A 42 -1.17 4.10 -3.46
N PHE A 43 -1.34 3.79 -2.18
CA PHE A 43 -0.74 2.63 -1.56
C PHE A 43 -1.73 1.93 -0.64
N GLY A 44 -1.63 0.61 -0.56
CA GLY A 44 -2.21 -0.14 0.54
C GLY A 44 -1.07 -0.55 1.47
N ALA A 45 -1.25 -0.42 2.77
CA ALA A 45 -0.28 -0.89 3.75
C ALA A 45 -0.93 -1.89 4.68
N VAL A 46 -0.26 -3.02 4.88
CA VAL A 46 -0.75 -4.10 5.74
C VAL A 46 0.14 -4.17 6.97
N GLU A 47 -0.43 -3.84 8.11
CA GLU A 47 0.21 -4.04 9.41
C GLU A 47 -0.16 -5.43 9.91
N GLU A 48 0.80 -6.32 10.00
CA GLU A 48 0.56 -7.71 10.34
C GLU A 48 -0.19 -7.86 11.68
N GLY A 49 -1.30 -8.60 11.63
CA GLY A 49 -2.12 -8.88 12.81
C GLY A 49 -2.94 -7.70 13.32
N ALA A 50 -2.94 -6.55 12.64
CA ALA A 50 -3.58 -5.36 13.13
C ALA A 50 -4.54 -4.71 12.14
N ALA A 51 -4.04 -4.13 11.03
CA ALA A 51 -4.87 -3.24 10.23
C ALA A 51 -4.45 -3.20 8.77
N TYR A 52 -5.38 -2.76 7.93
CA TYR A 52 -5.13 -2.32 6.56
C TYR A 52 -5.28 -0.80 6.47
N LEU A 53 -4.39 -0.18 5.75
CA LEU A 53 -4.39 1.26 5.52
C LEU A 53 -4.54 1.54 4.04
N ALA A 54 -5.61 2.26 3.65
CA ALA A 54 -5.72 2.82 2.32
C ALA A 54 -5.06 4.20 2.34
N CYS A 55 -4.02 4.39 1.54
CA CYS A 55 -3.15 5.56 1.63
C CYS A 55 -3.09 6.34 0.32
N ALA A 56 -3.16 7.66 0.43
CA ALA A 56 -2.88 8.60 -0.65
C ALA A 56 -1.61 9.37 -0.32
N GLU A 57 -0.76 9.57 -1.31
CA GLU A 57 0.41 10.43 -1.16
C GLU A 57 0.00 11.82 -0.68
N ARG A 58 0.64 12.29 0.39
CA ARG A 58 0.41 13.64 0.89
C ARG A 58 1.23 14.63 0.08
N LYS A 59 0.56 15.66 -0.41
CA LYS A 59 1.20 16.75 -1.16
C LYS A 59 1.17 18.04 -0.36
N GLU A 60 2.01 18.99 -0.78
CA GLU A 60 2.03 20.33 -0.19
C GLU A 60 0.62 20.95 -0.28
N GLY A 61 0.18 21.53 0.82
CA GLY A 61 -1.15 22.11 0.92
C GLY A 61 -2.24 21.16 1.42
N ASP A 62 -1.96 19.86 1.52
CA ASP A 62 -2.90 18.91 2.10
C ASP A 62 -2.94 19.07 3.63
N ASP A 63 -4.15 19.03 4.17
CA ASP A 63 -4.39 19.04 5.62
C ASP A 63 -5.16 17.77 6.02
N PRO A 64 -4.45 16.70 6.41
CA PRO A 64 -5.10 15.44 6.78
C PRO A 64 -6.13 15.59 7.90
N ASP A 65 -5.86 16.41 8.91
CA ASP A 65 -6.78 16.61 10.03
C ASP A 65 -8.10 17.22 9.55
N ALA A 66 -8.03 18.22 8.68
CA ALA A 66 -9.24 18.85 8.11
C ALA A 66 -10.04 17.87 7.26
N LEU A 67 -9.35 16.90 6.61
CA LEU A 67 -9.98 15.88 5.78
C LEU A 67 -10.48 14.67 6.59
N GLY A 68 -10.18 14.61 7.87
CA GLY A 68 -10.52 13.46 8.70
C GLY A 68 -9.68 12.23 8.41
N LEU A 69 -8.46 12.41 7.95
CA LEU A 69 -7.52 11.35 7.59
C LEU A 69 -6.37 11.28 8.58
N GLU A 70 -5.83 10.08 8.76
CA GLU A 70 -4.63 9.86 9.55
C GLU A 70 -3.39 10.26 8.74
N SER A 71 -2.42 10.90 9.37
CA SER A 71 -1.16 11.28 8.74
C SER A 71 -0.07 10.32 9.16
N LEU A 72 0.61 9.71 8.18
CA LEU A 72 1.68 8.74 8.41
C LEU A 72 2.81 8.95 7.41
N VAL A 73 3.93 8.25 7.68
CA VAL A 73 5.02 8.10 6.71
C VAL A 73 5.18 6.62 6.42
N LEU A 74 5.09 6.23 5.14
CA LEU A 74 5.49 4.90 4.72
C LEU A 74 7.02 4.89 4.69
N PRO A 75 7.67 4.08 5.55
CA PRO A 75 9.10 4.18 5.71
C PRO A 75 9.86 3.71 4.47
N GLY A 76 10.94 4.41 4.14
CA GLY A 76 11.89 3.99 3.14
C GLY A 76 12.71 2.81 3.61
N GLY A 77 13.62 2.37 2.78
CA GLY A 77 14.52 1.27 3.04
C GLY A 77 14.48 0.22 1.96
N ARG A 78 14.95 -0.97 2.28
CA ARG A 78 15.02 -2.07 1.33
C ARG A 78 13.73 -2.87 1.33
N TYR A 79 13.26 -3.16 0.12
CA TYR A 79 12.06 -3.97 -0.12
C TYR A 79 12.35 -5.00 -1.19
N LEU A 80 11.70 -6.16 -1.07
CA LEU A 80 11.64 -7.12 -2.16
C LEU A 80 10.37 -6.83 -2.96
N ARG A 81 10.51 -6.51 -4.23
CA ARG A 81 9.41 -6.10 -5.10
C ARG A 81 9.01 -7.22 -6.05
N GLU A 82 7.71 -7.47 -6.14
CA GLU A 82 7.07 -8.25 -7.19
C GLU A 82 6.06 -7.38 -7.91
N ARG A 83 6.13 -7.31 -9.23
CA ARG A 83 5.20 -6.52 -10.05
C ARG A 83 4.12 -7.41 -10.61
N LEU A 84 2.87 -7.05 -10.32
CA LEU A 84 1.70 -7.73 -10.85
C LEU A 84 1.11 -6.94 -12.00
N HIS A 85 0.67 -7.66 -13.03
CA HIS A 85 -0.02 -7.08 -14.19
C HIS A 85 -1.37 -7.73 -14.37
N GLY A 86 -2.36 -6.96 -14.76
CA GLY A 86 -3.69 -7.47 -15.11
C GLY A 86 -4.78 -6.45 -14.85
N GLU A 87 -5.92 -6.66 -15.51
CA GLU A 87 -7.07 -5.78 -15.34
C GLU A 87 -7.76 -6.02 -13.99
N PRO A 88 -8.21 -4.95 -13.31
CA PRO A 88 -9.06 -5.11 -12.15
C PRO A 88 -10.41 -5.72 -12.53
N PRO A 89 -11.06 -6.50 -11.64
CA PRO A 89 -10.58 -6.85 -10.29
C PRO A 89 -9.65 -8.08 -10.26
N GLY A 90 -9.44 -8.76 -11.38
CA GLY A 90 -8.67 -10.00 -11.42
C GLY A 90 -7.27 -9.89 -10.87
N VAL A 91 -6.57 -8.76 -11.13
CA VAL A 91 -5.22 -8.54 -10.63
C VAL A 91 -5.15 -8.54 -9.09
N TYR A 92 -6.22 -8.14 -8.41
CA TYR A 92 -6.27 -8.10 -6.94
C TYR A 92 -6.24 -9.50 -6.33
N ASP A 93 -6.74 -10.52 -7.05
CA ASP A 93 -6.70 -11.90 -6.58
C ASP A 93 -5.28 -12.47 -6.56
N GLN A 94 -4.34 -11.83 -7.25
CA GLN A 94 -2.94 -12.23 -7.28
C GLN A 94 -2.14 -11.73 -6.08
N ILE A 95 -2.66 -10.75 -5.33
CA ILE A 95 -1.91 -10.06 -4.27
C ILE A 95 -1.50 -11.00 -3.15
N ALA A 96 -2.46 -11.69 -2.53
CA ALA A 96 -2.18 -12.56 -1.39
C ALA A 96 -1.25 -13.72 -1.73
N PRO A 97 -1.47 -14.48 -2.84
CA PRO A 97 -0.54 -15.54 -3.22
C PRO A 97 0.87 -15.03 -3.53
N ALA A 98 0.99 -13.87 -4.16
CA ALA A 98 2.29 -13.29 -4.50
C ALA A 98 3.05 -12.87 -3.24
N PHE A 99 2.40 -12.27 -2.24
CA PHE A 99 3.03 -11.97 -0.96
C PHE A 99 3.50 -13.23 -0.24
N GLN A 100 2.72 -14.31 -0.27
CA GLN A 100 3.14 -15.58 0.31
C GLN A 100 4.43 -16.10 -0.35
N THR A 101 4.54 -15.98 -1.65
CA THR A 101 5.75 -16.35 -2.37
C THR A 101 6.94 -15.47 -1.98
N LEU A 102 6.72 -14.17 -1.81
CA LEU A 102 7.77 -13.24 -1.40
C LEU A 102 8.33 -13.55 0.00
N VAL A 103 7.47 -13.85 0.97
CA VAL A 103 7.93 -14.15 2.34
C VAL A 103 8.76 -15.42 2.41
N GLU A 104 8.64 -16.32 1.45
CA GLU A 104 9.47 -17.52 1.35
C GLU A 104 10.87 -17.22 0.80
N GLN A 105 11.07 -16.06 0.16
CA GLN A 105 12.31 -15.72 -0.55
C GLN A 105 13.27 -14.85 0.26
N ALA A 106 12.82 -14.23 1.34
CA ALA A 106 13.63 -13.29 2.10
C ALA A 106 13.19 -13.20 3.56
N GLU A 107 14.10 -12.72 4.39
CA GLU A 107 13.79 -12.43 5.79
C GLU A 107 13.03 -11.12 5.89
N VAL A 108 11.82 -11.18 6.43
CA VAL A 108 10.93 -10.02 6.55
C VAL A 108 11.38 -9.13 7.70
N ASP A 109 11.42 -7.83 7.47
CA ASP A 109 11.54 -6.83 8.52
C ASP A 109 10.14 -6.52 9.06
N GLU A 110 9.79 -7.12 10.18
CA GLU A 110 8.45 -7.00 10.77
C GLU A 110 8.18 -5.66 11.43
N THR A 111 9.17 -4.78 11.49
CA THR A 111 9.00 -3.42 12.02
C THR A 111 8.36 -2.47 11.01
N ARG A 112 8.26 -2.88 9.75
CA ARG A 112 7.67 -2.10 8.67
C ARG A 112 6.53 -2.87 8.02
N ALA A 113 5.50 -2.14 7.59
CA ALA A 113 4.34 -2.73 6.91
C ALA A 113 4.71 -3.24 5.50
N SER A 114 4.01 -4.28 5.06
CA SER A 114 4.00 -4.68 3.65
C SER A 114 3.18 -3.68 2.85
N ILE A 115 3.61 -3.35 1.64
CA ILE A 115 3.03 -2.26 0.85
C ILE A 115 2.56 -2.79 -0.50
N GLU A 116 1.37 -2.34 -0.91
CA GLU A 116 0.82 -2.49 -2.25
C GLU A 116 0.88 -1.12 -2.91
N PHE A 117 1.73 -0.95 -3.90
CA PHE A 117 1.80 0.31 -4.64
C PHE A 117 0.96 0.20 -5.90
N TYR A 118 -0.14 0.92 -5.95
CA TYR A 118 -1.05 0.97 -7.09
C TYR A 118 -0.49 1.94 -8.13
N ARG A 119 0.49 1.45 -8.87
CA ARG A 119 1.28 2.24 -9.80
C ARG A 119 0.46 2.71 -10.99
N ARG A 120 -0.39 1.82 -11.50
CA ARG A 120 -1.33 2.06 -12.60
C ARG A 120 -2.57 1.21 -12.35
N ARG A 121 -3.62 1.45 -13.13
CA ARG A 121 -4.83 0.64 -13.04
C ARG A 121 -4.57 -0.86 -13.18
N ASP A 122 -3.67 -1.24 -14.08
CA ASP A 122 -3.37 -2.64 -14.43
C ASP A 122 -2.00 -3.10 -13.93
N GLU A 123 -1.38 -2.35 -13.01
CA GLU A 123 -0.04 -2.66 -12.52
C GLU A 123 0.08 -2.32 -11.03
N ILE A 124 0.42 -3.34 -10.24
CA ILE A 124 0.59 -3.22 -8.79
C ILE A 124 1.99 -3.73 -8.43
N ASP A 125 2.75 -2.93 -7.70
CA ASP A 125 4.01 -3.37 -7.11
C ASP A 125 3.75 -3.83 -5.68
N LEU A 126 4.11 -5.06 -5.37
CA LEU A 126 4.12 -5.57 -4.01
C LEU A 126 5.50 -5.34 -3.42
N LEU A 127 5.55 -4.74 -2.25
CA LEU A 127 6.79 -4.37 -1.58
C LEU A 127 6.83 -5.04 -0.21
N LEU A 128 7.67 -6.06 -0.09
CA LEU A 128 7.90 -6.75 1.18
C LEU A 128 9.11 -6.12 1.85
N PRO A 129 8.96 -5.57 3.08
CA PRO A 129 10.11 -4.99 3.77
C PRO A 129 11.11 -6.06 4.17
N ILE A 130 12.37 -5.82 3.87
CA ILE A 130 13.48 -6.74 4.18
C ILE A 130 14.62 -6.01 4.87
N ALA A 131 15.42 -6.78 5.57
CA ALA A 131 16.58 -6.24 6.27
C ALA A 131 17.67 -5.66 5.32
#